data_1c235eb184c4d1e51116e690f4ed3d48
#
_entry.id   1c235eb184c4d1e51116e690f4ed3d48
#
_cell.length_a   1.000
_cell.length_b   1.000
_cell.length_c   1.000
_cell.angle_alpha   90.00
_cell.angle_beta   90.00
_cell.angle_gamma   90.00
#
_symmetry.space_group_name_H-M   'P 1'
#
loop_
_entity.id
_entity.type
_entity.pdbx_description
1 polymer ?
#
loop_
_entity_poly.entity_id
_entity_poly.type
_entity_poly.pdbx_seq_one_letter_code
_entity_poly.pdbx_strand_id
1 'polypeptide(L)'
;LSDSGALVVNRGKYTGRLPNDKFIVDTPAVHNRIAWGSVNRPISRDVFLALKNKMSAYLQNKDIFVFDGYAGADTKHRKKFRIVNELASENLFIRNLLISPTAEELTSYGEPDFTIIATPGLKCNPIIDGTRSEAAILVDYELRTVLITGTRYAGEIKKSVFSIMNYLLPDEGVLPMHCSANMSMVTGETAIFFGLSGTGKTTLSADPNRTLIGDDEHGWSETGVFNFEGGCYAKCIDLDPKKEPLIYNAIRTGTLLENVVLDPETRTPDYTDGSLSENTRAGYPMYFIPHASEEGVGGIPSVVIFLTADSFGVLPPIYRL
;
A
#
# COMPACT_ATOMS: atom_id res chain seq x y z
N LEU A 1 -15.40 -14.37 9.71
CA LEU A 1 -15.79 -13.99 8.36
C LEU A 1 -17.05 -13.13 8.42
N SER A 2 -17.21 -12.19 7.45
CA SER A 2 -18.47 -11.52 7.19
C SER A 2 -19.47 -12.48 6.53
N ASP A 3 -20.71 -12.03 6.38
CA ASP A 3 -21.77 -12.70 5.60
C ASP A 3 -21.37 -12.91 4.13
N SER A 4 -20.64 -11.97 3.54
CA SER A 4 -20.10 -12.07 2.18
C SER A 4 -18.86 -12.97 2.06
N GLY A 5 -18.35 -13.50 3.17
CA GLY A 5 -17.17 -14.38 3.22
C GLY A 5 -15.83 -13.63 3.29
N ALA A 6 -15.82 -12.30 3.42
CA ALA A 6 -14.59 -11.54 3.62
C ALA A 6 -13.99 -11.83 5.01
N LEU A 7 -12.65 -11.90 5.08
CA LEU A 7 -11.95 -12.04 6.35
C LEU A 7 -11.92 -10.69 7.07
N VAL A 8 -12.43 -10.64 8.31
CA VAL A 8 -12.45 -9.41 9.11
C VAL A 8 -11.41 -9.48 10.20
N VAL A 9 -10.57 -8.46 10.31
CA VAL A 9 -9.50 -8.37 11.30
C VAL A 9 -9.55 -7.03 12.05
N ASN A 10 -9.24 -7.09 13.34
CA ASN A 10 -9.04 -5.92 14.18
C ASN A 10 -7.53 -5.65 14.30
N ARG A 11 -7.09 -4.46 13.92
CA ARG A 11 -5.68 -4.05 13.95
C ARG A 11 -5.22 -3.54 15.32
N GLY A 12 -6.13 -3.46 16.29
CA GLY A 12 -5.83 -3.04 17.66
C GLY A 12 -5.55 -1.55 17.77
N LYS A 13 -4.55 -1.18 18.56
CA LYS A 13 -4.26 0.22 18.92
C LYS A 13 -3.93 1.11 17.71
N TYR A 14 -3.18 0.58 16.74
CA TYR A 14 -2.74 1.35 15.58
C TYR A 14 -3.57 0.94 14.36
N THR A 15 -4.56 1.75 14.04
CA THR A 15 -5.49 1.50 12.92
C THR A 15 -5.12 2.29 11.65
N GLY A 16 -4.00 3.03 11.69
CA GLY A 16 -3.50 3.85 10.59
C GLY A 16 -1.99 3.97 10.61
N ARG A 17 -1.45 4.76 9.68
CA ARG A 17 -0.02 5.01 9.55
C ARG A 17 0.59 5.69 10.77
N LEU A 18 1.86 5.39 11.00
CA LEU A 18 2.69 5.95 12.07
C LEU A 18 3.83 6.81 11.48
N PRO A 19 3.54 7.95 10.86
CA PRO A 19 4.57 8.74 10.15
C PRO A 19 5.66 9.26 11.09
N ASN A 20 5.34 9.41 12.37
CA ASN A 20 6.30 9.85 13.38
C ASN A 20 7.25 8.75 13.85
N ASP A 21 6.92 7.49 13.60
CA ASP A 21 7.71 6.32 14.00
C ASP A 21 8.44 5.68 12.81
N LYS A 22 8.44 6.36 11.65
CA LYS A 22 9.20 5.98 10.46
C LYS A 22 10.54 6.71 10.44
N PHE A 23 11.62 5.92 10.25
CA PHE A 23 13.00 6.41 10.20
C PHE A 23 13.75 5.75 9.03
N ILE A 24 14.73 6.46 8.52
CA ILE A 24 15.63 6.00 7.45
C ILE A 24 17.04 5.94 8.02
N VAL A 25 17.75 4.83 7.78
CA VAL A 25 19.14 4.71 8.19
C VAL A 25 19.98 5.72 7.42
N ASP A 26 20.62 6.61 8.16
CA ASP A 26 21.48 7.64 7.58
C ASP A 26 22.91 7.11 7.42
N THR A 27 23.34 7.01 6.16
CA THR A 27 24.69 6.57 5.79
C THR A 27 25.24 7.50 4.72
N PRO A 28 26.57 7.55 4.53
CA PRO A 28 27.18 8.40 3.50
C PRO A 28 26.61 8.21 2.09
N ALA A 29 26.25 6.96 1.75
CA ALA A 29 25.68 6.63 0.43
C ALA A 29 24.24 7.10 0.25
N VAL A 30 23.49 7.24 1.35
CA VAL A 30 22.05 7.58 1.34
C VAL A 30 21.81 9.05 1.68
N HIS A 31 22.70 9.66 2.48
CA HIS A 31 22.52 10.99 3.08
C HIS A 31 22.06 12.05 2.07
N ASN A 32 22.78 12.20 0.95
CA ASN A 32 22.50 13.23 -0.05
C ASN A 32 21.32 12.92 -0.97
N ARG A 33 20.69 11.73 -0.82
CA ARG A 33 19.55 11.29 -1.63
C ARG A 33 18.21 11.47 -0.91
N ILE A 34 18.23 11.85 0.35
CA ILE A 34 17.04 11.99 1.19
C ILE A 34 16.82 13.46 1.54
N ALA A 35 15.60 13.95 1.34
CA ALA A 35 15.15 15.23 1.87
C ALA A 35 14.85 15.06 3.38
N TRP A 36 15.88 15.23 4.20
CA TRP A 36 15.77 15.11 5.65
C TRP A 36 14.89 16.20 6.27
N GLY A 37 14.11 15.84 7.30
CA GLY A 37 13.22 16.76 7.99
C GLY A 37 12.22 16.06 8.90
N SER A 38 11.08 16.66 9.10
CA SER A 38 10.03 16.11 9.97
C SER A 38 9.40 14.82 9.44
N VAL A 39 9.45 14.58 8.12
CA VAL A 39 8.89 13.39 7.46
C VAL A 39 9.93 12.29 7.33
N ASN A 40 11.12 12.61 6.81
CA ASN A 40 12.22 11.66 6.69
C ASN A 40 13.21 11.91 7.82
N ARG A 41 13.15 11.06 8.82
CA ARG A 41 13.97 11.19 10.03
C ARG A 41 15.14 10.21 10.00
N PRO A 42 16.35 10.65 10.35
CA PRO A 42 17.50 9.75 10.39
C PRO A 42 17.47 8.85 11.61
N ILE A 43 18.07 7.65 11.46
CA ILE A 43 18.40 6.74 12.53
C ILE A 43 19.76 6.12 12.24
N SER A 44 20.51 5.73 13.29
CA SER A 44 21.81 5.09 13.11
C SER A 44 21.67 3.64 12.66
N ARG A 45 22.66 3.15 11.91
CA ARG A 45 22.73 1.74 11.51
C ARG A 45 22.85 0.79 12.70
N ASP A 46 23.50 1.20 13.78
CA ASP A 46 23.62 0.38 14.98
C ASP A 46 22.26 0.10 15.62
N VAL A 47 21.39 1.10 15.70
CA VAL A 47 20.00 0.94 16.18
C VAL A 47 19.22 0.01 15.25
N PHE A 48 19.36 0.19 13.94
CA PHE A 48 18.71 -0.68 12.96
C PHE A 48 19.14 -2.14 13.11
N LEU A 49 20.45 -2.41 13.21
CA LEU A 49 20.99 -3.76 13.36
C LEU A 49 20.61 -4.40 14.71
N ALA A 50 20.61 -3.62 15.79
CA ALA A 50 20.16 -4.09 17.10
C ALA A 50 18.69 -4.52 17.06
N LEU A 51 17.81 -3.70 16.44
CA LEU A 51 16.40 -4.04 16.29
C LEU A 51 16.20 -5.24 15.36
N LYS A 52 16.96 -5.34 14.26
CA LYS A 52 16.93 -6.49 13.34
C LYS A 52 17.26 -7.79 14.08
N ASN A 53 18.30 -7.79 14.89
CA ASN A 53 18.70 -8.94 15.69
C ASN A 53 17.63 -9.31 16.72
N LYS A 54 17.04 -8.32 17.39
CA LYS A 54 15.92 -8.51 18.34
C LYS A 54 14.70 -9.12 17.65
N MET A 55 14.33 -8.63 16.47
CA MET A 55 13.23 -9.18 15.67
C MET A 55 13.53 -10.62 15.22
N SER A 56 14.76 -10.90 14.79
CA SER A 56 15.17 -12.25 14.41
C SER A 56 15.11 -13.22 15.58
N ALA A 57 15.55 -12.80 16.77
CA ALA A 57 15.45 -13.60 17.99
C ALA A 57 13.98 -13.84 18.39
N TYR A 58 13.13 -12.81 18.27
CA TYR A 58 11.71 -12.88 18.57
C TYR A 58 10.96 -13.87 17.67
N LEU A 59 11.35 -13.99 16.40
CA LEU A 59 10.73 -14.91 15.43
C LEU A 59 11.17 -16.37 15.59
N GLN A 60 12.16 -16.68 16.44
CA GLN A 60 12.60 -18.07 16.67
C GLN A 60 11.43 -18.91 17.22
N ASN A 61 11.24 -20.09 16.65
CA ASN A 61 10.17 -21.03 17.01
C ASN A 61 8.74 -20.51 16.82
N LYS A 62 8.55 -19.50 15.97
CA LYS A 62 7.22 -19.02 15.55
C LYS A 62 6.91 -19.43 14.13
N ASP A 63 5.65 -19.65 13.84
CA ASP A 63 5.17 -19.71 12.46
C ASP A 63 5.35 -18.33 11.81
N ILE A 64 5.91 -18.32 10.62
CA ILE A 64 6.09 -17.12 9.81
C ILE A 64 5.47 -17.35 8.42
N PHE A 65 4.94 -16.28 7.84
CA PHE A 65 4.35 -16.28 6.53
C PHE A 65 5.24 -15.48 5.59
N VAL A 66 5.69 -16.09 4.50
CA VAL A 66 6.57 -15.45 3.52
C VAL A 66 5.81 -15.27 2.22
N PHE A 67 5.93 -14.10 1.65
CA PHE A 67 5.44 -13.77 0.32
C PHE A 67 6.59 -13.22 -0.52
N ASP A 68 6.85 -13.85 -1.64
CA ASP A 68 7.71 -13.35 -2.69
C ASP A 68 6.82 -12.80 -3.81
N GLY A 69 7.03 -11.55 -4.21
CA GLY A 69 6.19 -10.90 -5.20
C GLY A 69 6.83 -9.64 -5.78
N TYR A 70 6.07 -8.95 -6.63
CA TYR A 70 6.54 -7.80 -7.36
C TYR A 70 5.76 -6.54 -7.00
N ALA A 71 6.46 -5.39 -7.05
CA ALA A 71 5.84 -4.09 -7.23
C ALA A 71 6.23 -3.53 -8.59
N GLY A 72 5.23 -3.05 -9.35
CA GLY A 72 5.38 -2.56 -10.71
C GLY A 72 4.93 -3.57 -11.77
N ALA A 73 3.88 -3.21 -12.49
CA ALA A 73 3.33 -4.01 -13.59
C ALA A 73 4.23 -4.01 -14.82
N ASP A 74 4.97 -2.91 -15.06
CA ASP A 74 6.00 -2.87 -16.12
C ASP A 74 7.18 -3.77 -15.76
N THR A 75 7.39 -4.82 -16.55
CA THR A 75 8.44 -5.82 -16.32
C THR A 75 9.85 -5.25 -16.36
N LYS A 76 10.08 -4.13 -17.07
CA LYS A 76 11.37 -3.45 -17.15
C LYS A 76 11.72 -2.76 -15.82
N HIS A 77 10.73 -2.22 -15.12
CA HIS A 77 10.91 -1.40 -13.94
C HIS A 77 10.38 -2.04 -12.64
N ARG A 78 9.85 -3.28 -12.71
CA ARG A 78 9.36 -4.00 -11.53
C ARG A 78 10.49 -4.30 -10.55
N LYS A 79 10.15 -4.34 -9.25
CA LYS A 79 11.08 -4.72 -8.19
C LYS A 79 10.57 -5.94 -7.44
N LYS A 80 11.50 -6.80 -7.03
CA LYS A 80 11.25 -8.02 -6.26
C LYS A 80 11.21 -7.72 -4.77
N PHE A 81 10.15 -8.15 -4.10
CA PHE A 81 9.98 -7.97 -2.67
C PHE A 81 9.77 -9.31 -1.98
N ARG A 82 10.57 -9.58 -0.95
CA ARG A 82 10.29 -10.64 0.02
C ARG A 82 9.70 -10.03 1.26
N ILE A 83 8.51 -10.50 1.67
CA ILE A 83 7.80 -9.99 2.84
C ILE A 83 7.61 -11.12 3.82
N VAL A 84 8.19 -10.95 5.01
CA VAL A 84 8.13 -11.91 6.12
C VAL A 84 7.19 -11.36 7.17
N ASN A 85 6.07 -12.05 7.40
CA ASN A 85 5.02 -11.63 8.32
C ASN A 85 4.90 -12.61 9.50
N GLU A 86 4.67 -12.06 10.71
CA GLU A 86 4.23 -12.83 11.86
C GLU A 86 2.75 -13.25 11.76
N LEU A 87 1.91 -12.47 11.07
CA LEU A 87 0.46 -12.70 10.98
C LEU A 87 0.03 -13.12 9.58
N ALA A 88 -0.73 -14.22 9.49
CA ALA A 88 -1.34 -14.69 8.24
C ALA A 88 -2.21 -13.63 7.55
N SER A 89 -2.91 -12.79 8.33
CA SER A 89 -3.76 -11.73 7.81
C SER A 89 -2.97 -10.59 7.13
N GLU A 90 -1.74 -10.33 7.56
CA GLU A 90 -0.86 -9.38 6.87
C GLU A 90 -0.34 -9.99 5.56
N ASN A 91 -0.03 -11.29 5.58
CA ASN A 91 0.38 -11.99 4.37
C ASN A 91 -0.74 -12.05 3.33
N LEU A 92 -1.99 -12.34 3.75
CA LEU A 92 -3.17 -12.26 2.87
C LEU A 92 -3.34 -10.85 2.28
N PHE A 93 -3.20 -9.81 3.11
CA PHE A 93 -3.25 -8.42 2.64
C PHE A 93 -2.23 -8.17 1.53
N ILE A 94 -0.99 -8.58 1.74
CA ILE A 94 0.08 -8.37 0.77
C ILE A 94 -0.13 -9.19 -0.50
N ARG A 95 -0.63 -10.41 -0.40
CA ARG A 95 -0.99 -11.24 -1.57
C ARG A 95 -2.13 -10.64 -2.39
N ASN A 96 -3.07 -9.95 -1.75
CA ASN A 96 -4.12 -9.21 -2.44
C ASN A 96 -3.58 -7.96 -3.13
N LEU A 97 -2.56 -7.33 -2.55
CA LEU A 97 -2.13 -5.98 -2.93
C LEU A 97 -0.94 -5.97 -3.90
N LEU A 98 0.05 -6.82 -3.70
CA LEU A 98 1.21 -6.88 -4.60
C LEU A 98 0.97 -7.84 -5.76
N ILE A 99 1.78 -7.71 -6.80
CA ILE A 99 1.71 -8.59 -7.96
C ILE A 99 2.32 -9.94 -7.59
N SER A 100 1.47 -10.98 -7.62
CA SER A 100 1.91 -12.35 -7.36
C SER A 100 2.64 -12.92 -8.57
N PRO A 101 3.83 -13.52 -8.39
CA PRO A 101 4.51 -14.22 -9.48
C PRO A 101 3.75 -15.47 -9.90
N THR A 102 3.94 -15.88 -11.13
CA THR A 102 3.51 -17.19 -11.61
C THR A 102 4.32 -18.30 -10.95
N ALA A 103 3.87 -19.55 -11.07
CA ALA A 103 4.63 -20.71 -10.55
C ALA A 103 6.01 -20.83 -11.20
N GLU A 104 6.12 -20.48 -12.48
CA GLU A 104 7.38 -20.48 -13.23
C GLU A 104 8.33 -19.37 -12.74
N GLU A 105 7.81 -18.15 -12.57
CA GLU A 105 8.58 -17.04 -12.03
C GLU A 105 9.08 -17.30 -10.60
N LEU A 106 8.30 -18.01 -9.78
CA LEU A 106 8.74 -18.41 -8.44
C LEU A 106 9.95 -19.34 -8.45
N THR A 107 10.07 -20.26 -9.41
CA THR A 107 11.22 -21.17 -9.51
C THR A 107 12.51 -20.45 -9.86
N SER A 108 12.41 -19.32 -10.54
CA SER A 108 13.53 -18.46 -10.97
C SER A 108 13.61 -17.12 -10.21
N TYR A 109 12.85 -16.98 -9.11
CA TYR A 109 12.70 -15.70 -8.40
C TYR A 109 14.03 -15.14 -7.91
N GLY A 110 14.88 -15.99 -7.31
CA GLY A 110 16.19 -15.62 -6.80
C GLY A 110 16.14 -14.66 -5.61
N GLU A 111 17.16 -13.80 -5.48
CA GLU A 111 17.22 -12.82 -4.40
C GLU A 111 16.27 -11.66 -4.62
N PRO A 112 15.56 -11.20 -3.59
CA PRO A 112 14.72 -10.03 -3.67
C PRO A 112 15.54 -8.73 -3.77
N ASP A 113 14.98 -7.70 -4.41
CA ASP A 113 15.55 -6.35 -4.37
C ASP A 113 15.44 -5.73 -2.98
N PHE A 114 14.36 -6.04 -2.26
CA PHE A 114 14.13 -5.63 -0.87
C PHE A 114 13.43 -6.71 -0.06
N THR A 115 13.79 -6.79 1.23
CA THR A 115 13.11 -7.61 2.23
C THR A 115 12.39 -6.73 3.24
N ILE A 116 11.13 -7.02 3.53
CA ILE A 116 10.35 -6.36 4.60
C ILE A 116 10.04 -7.41 5.67
N ILE A 117 10.38 -7.13 6.91
CA ILE A 117 10.11 -8.00 8.05
C ILE A 117 9.11 -7.29 8.96
N ALA A 118 7.94 -7.91 9.17
CA ALA A 118 6.87 -7.37 10.01
C ALA A 118 6.62 -8.27 11.24
N THR A 119 6.84 -7.72 12.43
CA THR A 119 6.65 -8.38 13.72
C THR A 119 5.73 -7.55 14.62
N PRO A 120 4.42 -7.51 14.33
CA PRO A 120 3.47 -6.65 15.06
C PRO A 120 3.34 -6.99 16.55
N GLY A 121 3.64 -8.22 16.94
CA GLY A 121 3.61 -8.65 18.34
C GLY A 121 4.83 -8.22 19.15
N LEU A 122 5.93 -7.85 18.51
CA LEU A 122 7.12 -7.34 19.19
C LEU A 122 6.98 -5.83 19.40
N LYS A 123 6.99 -5.38 20.65
CA LYS A 123 6.99 -3.97 21.00
C LYS A 123 8.40 -3.48 21.30
N CYS A 124 8.72 -2.30 20.81
CA CYS A 124 9.95 -1.60 21.17
C CYS A 124 9.86 -1.01 22.57
N ASN A 125 11.00 -0.95 23.24
CA ASN A 125 11.21 -0.09 24.40
C ASN A 125 12.02 1.13 23.93
N PRO A 126 11.45 2.36 23.90
CA PRO A 126 12.14 3.54 23.38
C PRO A 126 13.52 3.81 23.98
N ILE A 127 13.69 3.52 25.27
CA ILE A 127 14.96 3.77 25.98
C ILE A 127 16.03 2.76 25.57
N ILE A 128 15.66 1.50 25.36
CA ILE A 128 16.60 0.41 25.05
C ILE A 128 16.85 0.32 23.55
N ASP A 129 15.78 0.43 22.76
CA ASP A 129 15.80 0.19 21.32
C ASP A 129 16.10 1.46 20.50
N GLY A 130 16.17 2.63 21.13
CA GLY A 130 16.44 3.90 20.45
C GLY A 130 15.30 4.36 19.51
N THR A 131 14.11 3.84 19.71
CA THR A 131 12.91 4.18 18.92
C THR A 131 12.12 5.31 19.60
N ARG A 132 11.19 5.91 18.86
CA ARG A 132 10.34 6.98 19.42
C ARG A 132 9.21 6.44 20.30
N SER A 133 8.64 5.31 19.93
CA SER A 133 7.51 4.69 20.64
C SER A 133 7.68 3.15 20.68
N GLU A 134 6.63 2.46 21.11
CA GLU A 134 6.58 0.99 21.09
C GLU A 134 6.49 0.38 19.69
N ALA A 135 6.24 1.21 18.66
CA ALA A 135 6.24 0.81 17.26
C ALA A 135 7.38 1.50 16.50
N ALA A 136 7.90 0.86 15.46
CA ALA A 136 8.92 1.42 14.60
C ALA A 136 8.82 0.90 13.18
N ILE A 137 9.07 1.79 12.21
CA ILE A 137 9.26 1.48 10.80
C ILE A 137 10.64 1.99 10.41
N LEU A 138 11.61 1.10 10.24
CA LEU A 138 13.00 1.44 9.93
C LEU A 138 13.36 0.97 8.53
N VAL A 139 13.88 1.88 7.70
CA VAL A 139 14.27 1.59 6.32
C VAL A 139 15.78 1.71 6.18
N ASP A 140 16.45 0.65 5.75
CA ASP A 140 17.86 0.68 5.34
C ASP A 140 17.96 0.40 3.83
N TYR A 141 18.28 1.42 3.05
CA TYR A 141 18.38 1.32 1.60
C TYR A 141 19.63 0.57 1.13
N GLU A 142 20.73 0.60 1.89
CA GLU A 142 21.94 -0.14 1.53
C GLU A 142 21.81 -1.63 1.86
N LEU A 143 21.24 -1.96 3.03
CA LEU A 143 20.95 -3.35 3.41
C LEU A 143 19.67 -3.88 2.75
N ARG A 144 18.99 -3.04 1.95
CA ARG A 144 17.76 -3.38 1.23
C ARG A 144 16.71 -4.06 2.13
N THR A 145 16.55 -3.51 3.35
CA THR A 145 15.71 -4.13 4.36
C THR A 145 14.84 -3.08 5.05
N VAL A 146 13.56 -3.43 5.27
CA VAL A 146 12.64 -2.66 6.10
C VAL A 146 12.23 -3.50 7.30
N LEU A 147 12.25 -2.88 8.47
CA LEU A 147 11.78 -3.46 9.72
C LEU A 147 10.50 -2.75 10.15
N ILE A 148 9.43 -3.51 10.40
CA ILE A 148 8.15 -2.99 10.91
C ILE A 148 7.82 -3.78 12.17
N THR A 149 7.63 -3.08 13.29
CA THR A 149 7.32 -3.74 14.56
C THR A 149 6.35 -2.93 15.40
N GLY A 150 5.63 -3.58 16.32
CA GLY A 150 4.71 -2.95 17.27
C GLY A 150 3.40 -2.44 16.69
N THR A 151 3.15 -2.60 15.39
CA THR A 151 1.89 -2.24 14.73
C THR A 151 1.36 -3.39 13.89
N ARG A 152 0.04 -3.59 13.92
CA ARG A 152 -0.68 -4.56 13.08
C ARG A 152 -1.25 -3.93 11.82
N TYR A 153 -1.04 -2.63 11.60
CA TYR A 153 -1.56 -1.93 10.43
C TYR A 153 -0.77 -2.31 9.18
N ALA A 154 -1.33 -3.20 8.37
CA ALA A 154 -0.66 -3.75 7.19
C ALA A 154 -0.37 -2.68 6.10
N GLY A 155 -1.05 -1.54 6.14
CA GLY A 155 -0.75 -0.38 5.29
C GLY A 155 0.65 0.20 5.48
N GLU A 156 1.37 -0.11 6.58
CA GLU A 156 2.79 0.25 6.71
C GLU A 156 3.68 -0.56 5.76
N ILE A 157 3.34 -1.83 5.50
CA ILE A 157 4.05 -2.65 4.51
C ILE A 157 3.85 -2.05 3.12
N LYS A 158 2.59 -1.76 2.73
CA LYS A 158 2.25 -1.09 1.47
C LYS A 158 3.06 0.20 1.28
N LYS A 159 3.02 1.09 2.26
CA LYS A 159 3.70 2.40 2.16
C LYS A 159 5.22 2.30 2.25
N SER A 160 5.76 1.22 2.81
CA SER A 160 7.19 0.92 2.75
C SER A 160 7.60 0.54 1.32
N VAL A 161 6.84 -0.32 0.65
CA VAL A 161 7.03 -0.64 -0.77
C VAL A 161 7.00 0.64 -1.62
N PHE A 162 5.98 1.47 -1.45
CA PHE A 162 5.89 2.75 -2.17
C PHE A 162 7.09 3.67 -1.91
N SER A 163 7.58 3.75 -0.66
CA SER A 163 8.77 4.53 -0.33
C SER A 163 10.03 4.02 -1.03
N ILE A 164 10.16 2.69 -1.16
CA ILE A 164 11.28 2.06 -1.86
C ILE A 164 11.18 2.36 -3.36
N MET A 165 10.00 2.24 -3.97
CA MET A 165 9.79 2.58 -5.39
C MET A 165 10.13 4.06 -5.65
N ASN A 166 9.72 4.97 -4.75
CA ASN A 166 10.08 6.40 -4.84
C ASN A 166 11.58 6.67 -4.73
N TYR A 167 12.32 5.81 -4.03
CA TYR A 167 13.77 5.95 -3.89
C TYR A 167 14.55 5.39 -5.10
N LEU A 168 14.07 4.27 -5.67
CA LEU A 168 14.79 3.55 -6.73
C LEU A 168 14.47 4.06 -8.14
N LEU A 169 13.20 4.26 -8.44
CA LEU A 169 12.73 4.48 -9.81
C LEU A 169 13.18 5.79 -10.46
N PRO A 170 13.40 6.91 -9.74
CA PRO A 170 13.94 8.12 -10.36
C PRO A 170 15.30 7.92 -11.03
N ASP A 171 16.16 7.04 -10.50
CA ASP A 171 17.45 6.70 -11.12
C ASP A 171 17.28 5.91 -12.45
N GLU A 172 16.10 5.33 -12.65
CA GLU A 172 15.73 4.57 -13.85
C GLU A 172 14.91 5.42 -14.85
N GLY A 173 14.79 6.73 -14.61
CA GLY A 173 14.02 7.65 -15.46
C GLY A 173 12.50 7.51 -15.33
N VAL A 174 12.02 6.90 -14.24
CA VAL A 174 10.59 6.72 -13.94
C VAL A 174 10.14 7.69 -12.87
N LEU A 175 9.02 8.36 -13.08
CA LEU A 175 8.36 9.22 -12.09
C LEU A 175 7.38 8.39 -11.25
N PRO A 176 7.68 8.11 -9.97
CA PRO A 176 6.72 7.48 -9.07
C PRO A 176 5.67 8.51 -8.61
N MET A 177 4.40 8.09 -8.61
CA MET A 177 3.26 8.98 -8.37
C MET A 177 2.26 8.36 -7.39
N HIS A 178 1.74 9.18 -6.49
CA HIS A 178 0.57 8.83 -5.67
C HIS A 178 -0.68 9.35 -6.38
N CYS A 179 -1.15 8.59 -7.32
CA CYS A 179 -2.30 8.92 -8.16
C CYS A 179 -3.06 7.64 -8.53
N SER A 180 -4.32 7.75 -8.92
CA SER A 180 -5.00 6.70 -9.65
C SER A 180 -4.89 6.92 -11.15
N ALA A 181 -5.10 5.84 -11.93
CA ALA A 181 -5.00 5.88 -13.39
C ALA A 181 -6.06 5.00 -14.04
N ASN A 182 -6.59 5.45 -15.17
CA ASN A 182 -7.47 4.67 -16.04
C ASN A 182 -7.20 4.98 -17.52
N MET A 183 -7.78 4.17 -18.39
CA MET A 183 -7.73 4.43 -19.83
C MET A 183 -9.10 4.26 -20.48
N SER A 184 -9.32 4.99 -21.56
CA SER A 184 -10.53 4.90 -22.36
C SER A 184 -10.61 3.54 -23.04
N MET A 185 -11.75 2.85 -22.94
CA MET A 185 -12.00 1.59 -23.66
C MET A 185 -12.12 1.78 -25.17
N VAL A 186 -12.37 3.01 -25.62
CA VAL A 186 -12.61 3.32 -27.03
C VAL A 186 -11.35 3.83 -27.70
N THR A 187 -10.63 4.78 -27.06
CA THR A 187 -9.48 5.47 -27.68
C THR A 187 -8.13 5.00 -27.13
N GLY A 188 -8.12 4.30 -25.99
CA GLY A 188 -6.88 3.94 -25.28
C GLY A 188 -6.22 5.11 -24.55
N GLU A 189 -6.81 6.31 -24.56
CA GLU A 189 -6.25 7.48 -23.87
C GLU A 189 -6.19 7.27 -22.38
N THR A 190 -4.99 7.48 -21.83
CA THR A 190 -4.72 7.34 -20.39
C THR A 190 -4.93 8.66 -19.65
N ALA A 191 -5.63 8.59 -18.53
CA ALA A 191 -5.81 9.68 -17.59
C ALA A 191 -5.26 9.32 -16.21
N ILE A 192 -4.63 10.30 -15.54
CA ILE A 192 -4.14 10.16 -14.17
C ILE A 192 -4.80 11.18 -13.26
N PHE A 193 -5.07 10.78 -12.01
CA PHE A 193 -5.85 11.55 -11.03
C PHE A 193 -5.03 11.75 -9.77
N PHE A 194 -4.63 12.99 -9.49
CA PHE A 194 -4.01 13.39 -8.24
C PHE A 194 -5.04 13.97 -7.28
N GLY A 195 -4.78 13.84 -5.99
CA GLY A 195 -5.61 14.42 -4.94
C GLY A 195 -5.31 13.81 -3.58
N LEU A 196 -5.71 14.48 -2.52
CA LEU A 196 -5.59 13.99 -1.15
C LEU A 196 -6.52 12.80 -0.90
N SER A 197 -6.33 12.11 0.23
CA SER A 197 -7.26 11.06 0.65
C SER A 197 -8.67 11.63 0.83
N GLY A 198 -9.68 10.94 0.28
CA GLY A 198 -11.07 11.37 0.37
C GLY A 198 -11.52 12.41 -0.67
N THR A 199 -10.65 12.81 -1.61
CA THR A 199 -11.04 13.74 -2.70
C THR A 199 -11.76 13.08 -3.87
N GLY A 200 -11.93 11.74 -3.84
CA GLY A 200 -12.66 11.02 -4.87
C GLY A 200 -11.78 10.44 -5.99
N LYS A 201 -10.44 10.32 -5.80
CA LYS A 201 -9.54 9.71 -6.80
C LYS A 201 -10.05 8.33 -7.24
N THR A 202 -10.24 7.42 -6.29
CA THR A 202 -10.70 6.05 -6.57
C THR A 202 -12.07 6.04 -7.22
N THR A 203 -13.01 6.85 -6.74
CA THR A 203 -14.38 6.92 -7.26
C THR A 203 -14.40 7.39 -8.71
N LEU A 204 -13.61 8.43 -9.05
CA LEU A 204 -13.58 8.98 -10.41
C LEU A 204 -12.77 8.10 -11.38
N SER A 205 -11.70 7.47 -10.92
CA SER A 205 -10.91 6.58 -11.78
C SER A 205 -11.61 5.25 -12.07
N ALA A 206 -12.54 4.83 -11.22
CA ALA A 206 -13.34 3.61 -11.36
C ALA A 206 -14.61 3.82 -12.23
N ASP A 207 -14.55 4.66 -13.26
CA ASP A 207 -15.63 4.85 -14.22
C ASP A 207 -15.92 3.53 -14.97
N PRO A 208 -17.19 3.07 -15.04
CA PRO A 208 -17.54 1.80 -15.70
C PRO A 208 -17.27 1.79 -17.22
N ASN A 209 -17.11 2.97 -17.85
CA ASN A 209 -16.77 3.08 -19.26
C ASN A 209 -15.27 3.21 -19.53
N ARG A 210 -14.44 3.06 -18.51
CA ARG A 210 -12.99 3.13 -18.61
C ARG A 210 -12.34 1.92 -17.94
N THR A 211 -11.20 1.50 -18.45
CA THR A 211 -10.40 0.43 -17.85
C THR A 211 -9.58 1.00 -16.71
N LEU A 212 -9.79 0.53 -15.48
CA LEU A 212 -8.98 0.92 -14.33
C LEU A 212 -7.58 0.31 -14.43
N ILE A 213 -6.54 1.14 -14.41
CA ILE A 213 -5.14 0.70 -14.37
C ILE A 213 -4.73 0.46 -12.90
N GLY A 214 -5.09 1.38 -12.01
CA GLY A 214 -4.89 1.26 -10.57
C GLY A 214 -5.49 2.44 -9.81
N ASP A 215 -5.68 2.27 -8.51
CA ASP A 215 -6.41 3.22 -7.69
C ASP A 215 -5.54 4.16 -6.82
N ASP A 216 -4.23 3.88 -6.64
CA ASP A 216 -3.43 4.62 -5.65
C ASP A 216 -1.97 4.95 -6.04
N GLU A 217 -1.19 4.00 -6.55
CA GLU A 217 0.27 4.15 -6.71
C GLU A 217 0.75 3.70 -8.09
N HIS A 218 1.42 4.59 -8.83
CA HIS A 218 1.85 4.35 -10.21
C HIS A 218 3.27 4.86 -10.48
N GLY A 219 3.89 4.30 -11.52
CA GLY A 219 5.08 4.84 -12.15
C GLY A 219 4.75 5.37 -13.54
N TRP A 220 5.39 6.45 -13.95
CA TRP A 220 5.33 6.98 -15.29
C TRP A 220 6.72 6.89 -15.93
N SER A 221 6.86 5.97 -16.89
CA SER A 221 8.07 5.73 -17.67
C SER A 221 7.98 6.38 -19.05
N GLU A 222 9.02 6.20 -19.87
CA GLU A 222 9.02 6.65 -21.27
C GLU A 222 7.92 6.00 -22.13
N THR A 223 7.45 4.80 -21.75
CA THR A 223 6.44 4.06 -22.50
C THR A 223 5.01 4.30 -22.01
N GLY A 224 4.84 4.86 -20.81
CA GLY A 224 3.53 5.12 -20.24
C GLY A 224 3.46 4.91 -18.75
N VAL A 225 2.23 4.81 -18.23
CA VAL A 225 1.93 4.63 -16.81
C VAL A 225 1.76 3.14 -16.50
N PHE A 226 2.26 2.72 -15.33
CA PHE A 226 2.05 1.37 -14.83
C PHE A 226 1.73 1.38 -13.34
N ASN A 227 0.87 0.47 -12.93
CA ASN A 227 0.49 0.28 -11.54
C ASN A 227 1.63 -0.39 -10.75
N PHE A 228 1.87 0.05 -9.52
CA PHE A 228 2.79 -0.65 -8.60
C PHE A 228 2.15 -1.88 -7.98
N GLU A 229 0.84 -1.94 -7.94
CA GLU A 229 0.06 -2.89 -7.16
C GLU A 229 -0.74 -3.84 -8.06
N GLY A 230 -1.04 -5.03 -7.53
CA GLY A 230 -1.94 -6.01 -8.14
C GLY A 230 -3.34 -6.03 -7.49
N GLY A 231 -3.65 -5.05 -6.64
CA GLY A 231 -4.91 -4.96 -5.92
C GLY A 231 -5.25 -3.55 -5.46
N CYS A 232 -6.35 -3.44 -4.73
CA CYS A 232 -6.88 -2.19 -4.20
C CYS A 232 -6.93 -2.21 -2.67
N TYR A 233 -6.81 -1.03 -2.06
CA TYR A 233 -6.93 -0.83 -0.61
C TYR A 233 -7.87 0.34 -0.32
N ALA A 234 -9.17 0.08 -0.44
CA ALA A 234 -10.22 1.07 -0.38
C ALA A 234 -10.62 1.41 1.07
N LYS A 235 -11.04 2.67 1.30
CA LYS A 235 -11.68 3.10 2.54
C LYS A 235 -13.12 2.61 2.56
N CYS A 236 -13.60 2.10 3.74
CA CYS A 236 -14.92 1.52 3.87
C CYS A 236 -15.85 2.30 4.80
N ILE A 237 -15.37 3.32 5.53
CA ILE A 237 -16.28 4.13 6.36
C ILE A 237 -17.28 4.83 5.44
N ASP A 238 -18.56 4.78 5.79
CA ASP A 238 -19.69 5.30 5.00
C ASP A 238 -19.83 4.71 3.59
N LEU A 239 -19.29 3.49 3.37
CA LEU A 239 -19.40 2.81 2.08
C LEU A 239 -20.87 2.53 1.73
N ASP A 240 -21.33 3.12 0.65
CA ASP A 240 -22.71 3.02 0.15
C ASP A 240 -22.72 2.23 -1.17
N PRO A 241 -23.49 1.12 -1.26
CA PRO A 241 -23.55 0.31 -2.48
C PRO A 241 -24.09 1.05 -3.70
N LYS A 242 -24.82 2.16 -3.51
CA LYS A 242 -25.33 2.99 -4.61
C LYS A 242 -24.30 3.98 -5.12
N LYS A 243 -23.43 4.49 -4.22
CA LYS A 243 -22.39 5.47 -4.55
C LYS A 243 -21.12 4.82 -5.06
N GLU A 244 -20.73 3.70 -4.44
CA GLU A 244 -19.47 3.00 -4.72
C GLU A 244 -19.70 1.50 -4.96
N PRO A 245 -20.53 1.14 -5.96
CA PRO A 245 -20.93 -0.25 -6.20
C PRO A 245 -19.74 -1.17 -6.52
N LEU A 246 -18.68 -0.67 -7.15
CA LEU A 246 -17.50 -1.46 -7.50
C LEU A 246 -16.76 -1.90 -6.25
N ILE A 247 -16.53 -0.99 -5.31
CA ILE A 247 -15.85 -1.32 -4.03
C ILE A 247 -16.73 -2.25 -3.21
N TYR A 248 -18.04 -1.94 -3.10
CA TYR A 248 -18.98 -2.74 -2.34
C TYR A 248 -19.04 -4.19 -2.83
N ASN A 249 -19.14 -4.39 -4.14
CA ASN A 249 -19.23 -5.72 -4.76
C ASN A 249 -17.89 -6.48 -4.75
N ALA A 250 -16.76 -5.80 -4.56
CA ALA A 250 -15.46 -6.43 -4.38
C ALA A 250 -15.29 -7.04 -2.98
N ILE A 251 -16.16 -6.70 -2.02
CA ILE A 251 -16.11 -7.24 -0.65
C ILE A 251 -16.79 -8.61 -0.62
N ARG A 252 -16.00 -9.64 -0.84
CA ARG A 252 -16.42 -11.05 -0.92
C ARG A 252 -15.30 -11.97 -0.42
N THR A 253 -15.51 -13.29 -0.52
CA THR A 253 -14.48 -14.28 -0.18
C THR A 253 -13.15 -13.95 -0.87
N GLY A 254 -12.07 -13.87 -0.09
CA GLY A 254 -10.73 -13.43 -0.54
C GLY A 254 -10.41 -11.98 -0.16
N THR A 255 -11.39 -11.13 0.11
CA THR A 255 -11.18 -9.77 0.62
C THR A 255 -10.81 -9.80 2.11
N LEU A 256 -9.91 -8.90 2.50
CA LEU A 256 -9.61 -8.59 3.89
C LEU A 256 -10.28 -7.27 4.28
N LEU A 257 -11.14 -7.31 5.30
CA LEU A 257 -11.72 -6.13 5.95
C LEU A 257 -10.93 -5.79 7.23
N GLU A 258 -10.54 -4.55 7.38
CA GLU A 258 -9.80 -4.07 8.55
C GLU A 258 -10.66 -3.11 9.38
N ASN A 259 -10.78 -3.41 10.67
CA ASN A 259 -11.47 -2.61 11.69
C ASN A 259 -12.95 -2.32 11.38
N VAL A 260 -13.57 -3.12 10.54
CA VAL A 260 -15.01 -3.04 10.26
C VAL A 260 -15.75 -3.81 11.34
N VAL A 261 -16.77 -3.20 11.93
CA VAL A 261 -17.65 -3.84 12.90
C VAL A 261 -18.63 -4.74 12.17
N LEU A 262 -18.86 -5.93 12.71
CA LEU A 262 -19.86 -6.86 12.21
C LEU A 262 -21.04 -6.94 13.16
N ASP A 263 -22.23 -6.99 12.62
CA ASP A 263 -23.40 -7.41 13.39
C ASP A 263 -23.14 -8.82 13.98
N PRO A 264 -23.36 -9.03 15.27
CA PRO A 264 -22.98 -10.28 15.93
C PRO A 264 -23.81 -11.50 15.49
N GLU A 265 -25.06 -11.29 15.04
CA GLU A 265 -25.97 -12.37 14.64
C GLU A 265 -25.88 -12.64 13.13
N THR A 266 -26.00 -11.60 12.31
CA THR A 266 -26.02 -11.73 10.84
C THR A 266 -24.65 -11.76 10.21
N ARG A 267 -23.61 -11.28 10.90
CA ARG A 267 -22.25 -11.11 10.40
C ARG A 267 -22.14 -10.07 9.28
N THR A 268 -23.17 -9.26 9.10
CA THR A 268 -23.18 -8.19 8.11
C THR A 268 -22.26 -7.05 8.56
N PRO A 269 -21.38 -6.53 7.67
CA PRO A 269 -20.53 -5.39 7.99
C PRO A 269 -21.32 -4.10 8.19
N ASP A 270 -21.09 -3.40 9.30
CA ASP A 270 -21.58 -2.05 9.51
C ASP A 270 -20.49 -1.04 9.10
N TYR A 271 -20.64 -0.48 7.92
CA TYR A 271 -19.68 0.51 7.40
C TYR A 271 -19.87 1.90 7.99
N THR A 272 -20.94 2.15 8.74
CA THR A 272 -21.18 3.43 9.42
C THR A 272 -20.60 3.46 10.82
N ASP A 273 -20.24 2.30 11.38
CA ASP A 273 -19.66 2.18 12.71
C ASP A 273 -18.15 2.46 12.71
N GLY A 274 -17.77 3.65 13.17
CA GLY A 274 -16.39 4.08 13.36
C GLY A 274 -15.83 3.78 14.78
N SER A 275 -16.51 3.01 15.61
CA SER A 275 -16.12 2.77 17.02
C SER A 275 -14.75 2.11 17.19
N LEU A 276 -14.34 1.24 16.26
CA LEU A 276 -13.00 0.66 16.23
C LEU A 276 -11.99 1.61 15.56
N SER A 277 -12.40 2.29 14.50
CA SER A 277 -11.60 3.25 13.73
C SER A 277 -12.44 3.88 12.61
N GLU A 278 -12.26 5.18 12.36
CA GLU A 278 -12.73 5.81 11.12
C GLU A 278 -11.90 5.40 9.89
N ASN A 279 -10.76 4.73 10.10
CA ASN A 279 -9.90 4.21 9.03
C ASN A 279 -10.19 2.74 8.75
N THR A 280 -11.46 2.40 8.54
CA THR A 280 -11.86 1.08 8.08
C THR A 280 -11.44 0.88 6.62
N ARG A 281 -10.94 -0.33 6.28
CA ARG A 281 -10.39 -0.61 4.95
C ARG A 281 -10.81 -1.96 4.41
N ALA A 282 -10.87 -2.08 3.08
CA ALA A 282 -10.95 -3.34 2.37
C ALA A 282 -9.74 -3.51 1.45
N GLY A 283 -9.03 -4.63 1.60
CA GLY A 283 -7.94 -5.03 0.71
C GLY A 283 -8.37 -6.21 -0.16
N TYR A 284 -8.36 -6.05 -1.47
CA TYR A 284 -8.80 -7.06 -2.42
C TYR A 284 -7.96 -7.02 -3.71
N PRO A 285 -7.85 -8.14 -4.43
CA PRO A 285 -7.09 -8.18 -5.68
C PRO A 285 -7.80 -7.39 -6.79
N MET A 286 -7.03 -6.84 -7.72
CA MET A 286 -7.50 -5.97 -8.81
C MET A 286 -8.58 -6.66 -9.67
N TYR A 287 -8.47 -7.96 -9.91
CA TYR A 287 -9.43 -8.71 -10.74
C TYR A 287 -10.83 -8.87 -10.10
N PHE A 288 -11.04 -8.34 -8.87
CA PHE A 288 -12.38 -8.22 -8.30
C PHE A 288 -13.15 -7.02 -8.87
N ILE A 289 -12.44 -6.06 -9.46
CA ILE A 289 -13.05 -4.90 -10.12
C ILE A 289 -13.33 -5.26 -11.59
N PRO A 290 -14.59 -5.20 -12.04
CA PRO A 290 -14.94 -5.36 -13.45
C PRO A 290 -14.17 -4.33 -14.31
N HIS A 291 -13.69 -4.77 -15.46
CA HIS A 291 -12.93 -3.93 -16.41
C HIS A 291 -11.64 -3.33 -15.85
N ALA A 292 -11.05 -3.89 -14.79
CA ALA A 292 -9.68 -3.55 -14.42
C ALA A 292 -8.69 -4.10 -15.46
N SER A 293 -7.59 -3.39 -15.68
CA SER A 293 -6.52 -3.82 -16.57
C SER A 293 -5.85 -5.08 -16.00
N GLU A 294 -5.81 -6.15 -16.79
CA GLU A 294 -5.08 -7.37 -16.42
C GLU A 294 -3.57 -7.15 -16.41
N GLU A 295 -3.09 -6.29 -17.30
CA GLU A 295 -1.67 -5.99 -17.45
C GLU A 295 -1.20 -4.90 -16.48
N GLY A 296 -2.11 -4.08 -15.96
CA GLY A 296 -1.80 -2.97 -15.06
C GLY A 296 -0.97 -1.85 -15.70
N VAL A 297 -1.02 -1.70 -17.03
CA VAL A 297 -0.28 -0.68 -17.78
C VAL A 297 -1.20 0.17 -18.65
N GLY A 298 -0.77 1.39 -18.96
CA GLY A 298 -1.42 2.31 -19.89
C GLY A 298 -0.40 3.09 -20.68
N GLY A 299 -0.87 3.82 -21.69
CA GLY A 299 -0.01 4.69 -22.50
C GLY A 299 0.45 5.94 -21.74
N ILE A 300 1.17 6.81 -22.46
CA ILE A 300 1.55 8.14 -21.94
C ILE A 300 0.27 8.91 -21.62
N PRO A 301 0.10 9.47 -20.41
CA PRO A 301 -1.09 10.21 -20.02
C PRO A 301 -1.32 11.43 -20.93
N SER A 302 -2.51 11.49 -21.52
CA SER A 302 -2.97 12.67 -22.26
C SER A 302 -3.77 13.62 -21.38
N VAL A 303 -4.23 13.15 -20.23
CA VAL A 303 -5.05 13.92 -19.27
C VAL A 303 -4.49 13.75 -17.86
N VAL A 304 -4.27 14.89 -17.19
CA VAL A 304 -3.87 14.95 -15.77
C VAL A 304 -4.94 15.73 -15.01
N ILE A 305 -5.56 15.10 -14.02
CA ILE A 305 -6.63 15.66 -13.22
C ILE A 305 -6.15 15.89 -11.79
N PHE A 306 -6.29 17.11 -11.29
CA PHE A 306 -6.03 17.46 -9.90
C PHE A 306 -7.36 17.65 -9.16
N LEU A 307 -7.61 16.80 -8.16
CA LEU A 307 -8.76 16.87 -7.29
C LEU A 307 -8.39 17.65 -6.03
N THR A 308 -9.02 18.80 -5.84
CA THR A 308 -8.75 19.65 -4.68
C THR A 308 -10.06 19.90 -3.91
N ALA A 309 -9.94 20.16 -2.60
CA ALA A 309 -11.03 20.70 -1.81
C ALA A 309 -10.85 22.23 -1.76
N ASP A 310 -11.83 22.95 -2.27
CA ASP A 310 -11.89 24.42 -2.14
C ASP A 310 -12.82 24.79 -0.99
N SER A 311 -12.26 24.97 0.19
CA SER A 311 -13.01 25.34 1.40
C SER A 311 -13.53 26.80 1.38
N PHE A 312 -13.05 27.63 0.47
CA PHE A 312 -13.43 29.03 0.35
C PHE A 312 -14.43 29.28 -0.77
N GLY A 313 -14.66 28.30 -1.66
CA GLY A 313 -15.58 28.43 -2.80
C GLY A 313 -15.11 29.46 -3.85
N VAL A 314 -13.80 29.63 -4.00
CA VAL A 314 -13.18 30.61 -4.90
C VAL A 314 -12.98 30.02 -6.31
N LEU A 315 -12.68 28.74 -6.41
CA LEU A 315 -12.42 28.08 -7.67
C LEU A 315 -13.73 27.62 -8.34
N PRO A 316 -13.84 27.67 -9.65
CA PRO A 316 -14.93 27.01 -10.34
C PRO A 316 -14.86 25.47 -10.16
N PRO A 317 -16.00 24.75 -10.25
CA PRO A 317 -16.02 23.30 -10.09
C PRO A 317 -15.05 22.55 -11.02
N ILE A 318 -14.81 23.09 -12.21
CA ILE A 318 -13.83 22.58 -13.18
C ILE A 318 -13.05 23.75 -13.73
N TYR A 319 -11.74 23.65 -13.67
CA TYR A 319 -10.81 24.64 -14.23
C TYR A 319 -9.74 23.91 -15.08
N ARG A 320 -9.47 24.44 -16.27
CA ARG A 320 -8.41 23.94 -17.13
C ARG A 320 -7.17 24.82 -16.96
N LEU A 321 -6.05 24.22 -16.59
CA LEU A 321 -4.73 24.84 -16.53
C LEU A 321 -4.12 24.99 -17.93
#